data_a531d7d9aa81f626a662980b72bad14b
#
_entry.id   a531d7d9aa81f626a662980b72bad14b
#
_cell.length_a   1.000
_cell.length_b   1.000
_cell.length_c   1.000
_cell.angle_alpha   90.00
_cell.angle_beta   90.00
_cell.angle_gamma   90.00
#
_symmetry.space_group_name_H-M   'P 1'
#
loop_
_entity.id
_entity.type
_entity.pdbx_description
1 polymer ?
#
loop_
_entity_poly.entity_id
_entity_poly.type
_entity_poly.pdbx_seq_one_letter_code
_entity_poly.pdbx_strand_id
1 'polypeptide(L)'
;MIKKFHVLYVGQIELDNIGLDGTPANDRRYSDQRLREAFNTAREVAQLMDELGFDVLWTAEHHFQREGYEVFPNLIQLGLWLAT
;
A
#
# COMPACT_ATOMS: atom_id res chain seq x y z
N MET A 1 0.30 -11.92 -27.62
CA MET A 1 -0.98 -11.90 -26.86
C MET A 1 -0.67 -11.87 -25.35
N ILE A 2 -1.27 -10.96 -24.62
CA ILE A 2 -1.12 -10.88 -23.15
C ILE A 2 -1.84 -12.09 -22.54
N LYS A 3 -1.16 -12.85 -21.71
CA LYS A 3 -1.70 -14.06 -21.08
C LYS A 3 -1.86 -13.95 -19.56
N LYS A 4 -1.22 -12.97 -18.94
CA LYS A 4 -1.25 -12.76 -17.48
C LYS A 4 -1.41 -11.30 -17.15
N PHE A 5 -2.18 -11.01 -16.12
CA PHE A 5 -2.39 -9.68 -15.59
C PHE A 5 -1.92 -9.62 -14.15
N HIS A 6 -1.05 -8.67 -13.88
CA HIS A 6 -0.49 -8.42 -12.55
C HIS A 6 -0.87 -7.02 -12.08
N VAL A 7 -0.97 -6.85 -10.78
CA VAL A 7 -1.18 -5.55 -10.14
C VAL A 7 -0.03 -5.30 -9.16
N LEU A 8 0.45 -4.08 -9.12
CA LEU A 8 1.35 -3.59 -8.07
C LEU A 8 0.58 -2.66 -7.13
N TYR A 9 0.58 -2.99 -5.85
CA TYR A 9 0.03 -2.13 -4.81
C TYR A 9 1.05 -1.94 -3.69
N VAL A 10 1.41 -0.70 -3.41
CA VAL A 10 2.52 -0.37 -2.51
C VAL A 10 2.07 0.15 -1.13
N GLY A 11 0.78 0.15 -0.85
CA GLY A 11 0.26 0.61 0.44
C GLY A 11 0.37 2.11 0.64
N GLN A 12 -0.01 2.89 -0.36
CA GLN A 12 0.04 4.34 -0.31
C GLN A 12 -0.99 4.92 0.65
N ILE A 13 -0.56 5.93 1.40
CA ILE A 13 -1.42 6.81 2.18
C ILE A 13 -1.39 8.19 1.53
N GLU A 14 -2.54 8.76 1.24
CA GLU A 14 -2.63 10.16 0.85
C GLU A 14 -2.23 11.05 2.02
N LEU A 15 -1.23 11.87 1.79
CA LEU A 15 -0.80 12.89 2.74
C LEU A 15 -1.38 14.23 2.31
N ASP A 16 -2.04 14.90 3.22
CA ASP A 16 -2.60 16.23 2.97
C ASP A 16 -1.47 17.26 2.73
N ASN A 17 -1.67 18.13 1.76
CA ASN A 17 -0.77 19.27 1.46
C ASN A 17 0.66 18.90 1.07
N ILE A 18 0.89 17.73 0.46
CA ILE A 18 2.22 17.37 -0.03
C ILE A 18 2.67 18.36 -1.11
N GLY A 19 3.81 18.97 -0.88
CA GLY A 19 4.42 19.91 -1.84
C GLY A 19 3.72 21.25 -1.94
N LEU A 20 2.69 21.49 -1.12
CA LEU A 20 2.05 22.79 -0.96
C LEU A 20 2.61 23.49 0.28
N ASP A 21 2.78 24.82 0.21
CA ASP A 21 3.17 25.69 1.33
C ASP A 21 4.54 25.40 1.96
N GLY A 22 5.44 24.71 1.24
CA GLY A 22 6.79 24.44 1.72
C GLY A 22 6.85 23.58 2.99
N THR A 23 5.79 22.82 3.30
CA THR A 23 5.78 21.92 4.45
C THR A 23 6.89 20.89 4.33
N PRO A 24 7.82 20.78 5.30
CA PRO A 24 8.89 19.80 5.26
C PRO A 24 8.35 18.36 5.21
N ALA A 25 8.95 17.51 4.38
CA ALA A 25 8.55 16.13 4.24
C ALA A 25 8.60 15.33 5.57
N ASN A 26 9.53 15.70 6.45
CA ASN A 26 9.72 15.08 7.76
C ASN A 26 8.65 15.42 8.81
N ASP A 27 7.81 16.41 8.57
CA ASP A 27 6.70 16.77 9.46
C ASP A 27 5.38 16.06 9.09
N ARG A 28 5.42 15.28 8.03
CA ARG A 28 4.25 14.53 7.56
C ARG A 28 3.99 13.36 8.48
N ARG A 29 2.86 13.42 9.16
CA ARG A 29 2.40 12.32 10.01
C ARG A 29 1.01 11.90 9.59
N TYR A 30 0.81 10.60 9.46
CA TYR A 30 -0.50 10.02 9.22
C TYR A 30 -1.06 9.44 10.51
N SER A 31 -2.39 9.41 10.62
CA SER A 31 -3.09 8.82 11.75
C SER A 31 -3.07 7.30 11.71
N ASP A 32 -3.25 6.66 12.85
CA ASP A 32 -3.44 5.21 12.92
C ASP A 32 -4.64 4.73 12.09
N GLN A 33 -5.65 5.57 11.93
CA GLN A 33 -6.79 5.27 11.08
C GLN A 33 -6.37 5.16 9.62
N ARG A 34 -5.63 6.11 9.10
CA ARG A 34 -5.14 6.07 7.70
C ARG A 34 -4.22 4.86 7.47
N LEU A 35 -3.41 4.53 8.46
CA LEU A 35 -2.58 3.34 8.39
C LEU A 35 -3.43 2.06 8.28
N ARG A 36 -4.46 1.92 9.10
CA ARG A 36 -5.40 0.81 9.00
C ARG A 36 -6.12 0.76 7.67
N GLU A 37 -6.51 1.90 7.13
CA GLU A 37 -7.17 2.01 5.81
C GLU A 37 -6.26 1.48 4.70
N ALA A 38 -4.95 1.75 4.72
CA ALA A 38 -4.02 1.21 3.75
C ALA A 38 -3.97 -0.33 3.76
N PHE A 39 -3.99 -0.95 4.95
CA PHE A 39 -4.06 -2.41 5.07
C PHE A 39 -5.41 -2.97 4.62
N ASN A 40 -6.51 -2.32 4.97
CA ASN A 40 -7.84 -2.73 4.51
C ASN A 40 -7.96 -2.63 2.98
N THR A 41 -7.45 -1.57 2.39
CA THR A 41 -7.40 -1.41 0.92
C THR A 41 -6.56 -2.51 0.27
N ALA A 42 -5.42 -2.88 0.85
CA ALA A 42 -4.63 -4.00 0.35
C ALA A 42 -5.44 -5.30 0.30
N ARG A 43 -6.24 -5.55 1.35
CA ARG A 43 -7.11 -6.72 1.41
C ARG A 43 -8.23 -6.68 0.39
N GLU A 44 -8.89 -5.54 0.25
CA GLU A 44 -9.93 -5.34 -0.77
C GLU A 44 -9.39 -5.52 -2.19
N VAL A 45 -8.20 -4.98 -2.48
CA VAL A 45 -7.52 -5.17 -3.76
C VAL A 45 -7.22 -6.64 -4.01
N ALA A 46 -6.67 -7.35 -3.02
CA ALA A 46 -6.35 -8.77 -3.15
C ALA A 46 -7.61 -9.61 -3.40
N GLN A 47 -8.68 -9.36 -2.67
CA GLN A 47 -9.97 -10.06 -2.85
C GLN A 47 -10.56 -9.79 -4.23
N LEU A 48 -10.57 -8.53 -4.66
CA LEU A 48 -11.09 -8.16 -5.99
C LEU A 48 -10.25 -8.79 -7.10
N MET A 49 -8.93 -8.85 -6.96
CA MET A 49 -8.06 -9.52 -7.92
C MET A 49 -8.36 -11.00 -8.02
N ASP A 50 -8.56 -11.68 -6.91
CA ASP A 50 -8.94 -13.09 -6.88
C ASP A 50 -10.27 -13.32 -7.59
N GLU A 51 -11.28 -12.51 -7.29
CA GLU A 51 -12.61 -12.56 -7.93
C GLU A 51 -12.54 -12.32 -9.45
N LEU A 52 -11.68 -11.40 -9.90
CA LEU A 52 -11.54 -11.04 -11.31
C LEU A 52 -10.55 -11.91 -12.08
N GLY A 53 -9.86 -12.82 -11.40
CA GLY A 53 -8.91 -13.75 -12.03
C GLY A 53 -7.57 -13.12 -12.43
N PHE A 54 -7.09 -12.11 -11.71
CA PHE A 54 -5.72 -11.61 -11.85
C PHE A 54 -4.73 -12.65 -11.32
N ASP A 55 -3.55 -12.69 -11.94
CA ASP A 55 -2.58 -13.76 -11.66
C ASP A 55 -1.67 -13.46 -10.48
N VAL A 56 -1.22 -12.23 -10.29
CA VAL A 56 -0.21 -11.88 -9.27
C VAL A 56 -0.46 -10.49 -8.70
N LEU A 57 -0.43 -10.40 -7.38
CA LEU A 57 -0.31 -9.15 -6.65
C LEU A 57 1.14 -8.93 -6.23
N TRP A 58 1.73 -7.83 -6.68
CA TRP A 58 3.04 -7.37 -6.25
C TRP A 58 2.87 -6.33 -5.16
N THR A 59 3.69 -6.42 -4.13
CA THR A 59 3.78 -5.42 -3.07
C THR A 59 5.23 -5.01 -2.86
N ALA A 60 5.45 -3.84 -2.24
CA ALA A 60 6.77 -3.33 -1.96
C ALA A 60 6.96 -3.10 -0.46
N GLU A 61 8.14 -3.44 0.05
CA GLU A 61 8.51 -3.29 1.45
C GLU A 61 9.32 -2.01 1.64
N HIS A 62 8.90 -1.18 2.61
CA HIS A 62 9.52 0.11 2.89
C HIS A 62 9.78 0.27 4.39
N HIS A 63 11.00 0.68 4.77
CA HIS A 63 11.43 0.79 6.17
C HIS A 63 11.84 2.18 6.59
N PHE A 64 12.47 2.96 5.71
CA PHE A 64 13.16 4.18 6.07
C PHE A 64 12.60 5.43 5.38
N GLN A 65 11.34 5.40 5.03
CA GLN A 65 10.70 6.55 4.42
C GLN A 65 10.24 7.55 5.48
N ARG A 66 10.91 8.69 5.54
CA ARG A 66 10.46 9.81 6.37
C ARG A 66 9.22 10.47 5.80
N GLU A 67 9.05 10.43 4.50
CA GLU A 67 7.89 10.92 3.78
C GLU A 67 6.64 10.09 4.05
N GLY A 68 6.80 8.87 4.49
CA GLY A 68 5.79 8.07 5.17
C GLY A 68 4.53 7.71 4.41
N TYR A 69 4.51 7.76 3.08
CA TYR A 69 3.30 7.46 2.33
C TYR A 69 3.20 6.00 1.86
N GLU A 70 4.26 5.23 1.93
CA GLU A 70 4.27 3.79 1.65
C GLU A 70 4.56 3.03 2.95
N VAL A 71 3.60 2.22 3.39
CA VAL A 71 3.54 1.84 4.81
C VAL A 71 3.67 0.35 5.09
N PHE A 72 4.02 -0.46 4.11
CA PHE A 72 4.16 -1.91 4.34
C PHE A 72 5.58 -2.28 4.81
N PRO A 73 5.79 -2.54 6.11
CA PRO A 73 7.12 -2.81 6.66
C PRO A 73 7.53 -4.28 6.61
N ASN A 74 6.59 -5.21 6.34
CA ASN A 74 6.85 -6.65 6.35
C ASN A 74 5.92 -7.37 5.37
N LEU A 75 6.44 -7.71 4.20
CA LEU A 75 5.65 -8.33 3.14
C LEU A 75 5.35 -9.81 3.38
N ILE A 76 6.16 -10.51 4.16
CA ILE A 76 5.90 -11.93 4.48
C ILE A 76 4.64 -12.02 5.35
N GLN A 77 4.55 -11.21 6.40
CA GLN A 77 3.36 -11.17 7.25
C GLN A 77 2.13 -10.65 6.50
N LEU A 78 2.31 -9.60 5.69
CA LEU A 78 1.24 -9.09 4.84
C LEU A 78 0.71 -10.18 3.90
N GLY A 79 1.59 -10.88 3.20
CA GLY A 79 1.22 -11.94 2.27
C GLY A 79 0.45 -13.08 2.95
N LEU A 80 0.89 -13.50 4.13
CA LEU A 80 0.17 -14.51 4.93
C LEU A 80 -1.22 -14.04 5.32
N TRP A 81 -1.36 -12.80 5.76
CA TRP A 81 -2.65 -12.23 6.13
C TRP A 81 -3.60 -12.07 4.93
N LEU A 82 -3.09 -11.65 3.77
CA LEU A 82 -3.88 -11.53 2.55
C LEU A 82 -4.33 -12.90 2.01
N ALA A 83 -3.53 -13.95 2.21
CA ALA A 83 -3.84 -15.31 1.74
C ALA A 83 -4.91 -16.02 2.59
N THR A 84 -5.26 -15.51 3.73
CA THR A 84 -6.33 -16.06 4.56
C THR A 84 -7.69 -15.49 4.20
#